data_3f42b45368846e996b0c5ea5412ec1ba
#
_entry.id   3f42b45368846e996b0c5ea5412ec1ba
#
_cell.length_a   1.000
_cell.length_b   1.000
_cell.length_c   1.000
_cell.angle_alpha   90.00
_cell.angle_beta   90.00
_cell.angle_gamma   90.00
#
_symmetry.space_group_name_H-M   'P 1'
#
loop_
_entity.id
_entity.type
_entity.pdbx_description
1 polymer ?
#
loop_
_entity_poly.entity_id
_entity_poly.type
_entity_poly.pdbx_seq_one_letter_code
_entity_poly.pdbx_strand_id
1 'polypeptide(L)'
;MNCKELQKYKQVLHFDKIRIGTYIRWTKKEDPSQLTLGGFITSISNHHIHLYNKFTKSTITLIYDDSLIIYQKLTDIELLIHKIQLHFMDTVP
;
A
#
# COMPACT_ATOMS: atom_id res chain seq x y z
N MET A 1 5.57 14.77 -0.91
CA MET A 1 5.13 13.54 -0.23
C MET A 1 6.07 13.21 0.91
N ASN A 2 5.54 12.85 2.06
CA ASN A 2 6.37 12.52 3.21
C ASN A 2 6.90 11.08 3.09
N CYS A 3 8.22 10.93 2.89
CA CYS A 3 8.85 9.62 2.78
C CYS A 3 8.63 8.73 4.00
N LYS A 4 8.46 9.33 5.18
CA LYS A 4 8.23 8.57 6.42
C LYS A 4 6.91 7.79 6.39
N GLU A 5 5.89 8.33 5.72
CA GLU A 5 4.59 7.67 5.62
C GLU A 5 4.67 6.37 4.82
N LEU A 6 5.57 6.30 3.84
CA LEU A 6 5.72 5.15 2.97
C LEU A 6 6.74 4.12 3.44
N GLN A 7 7.48 4.37 4.54
CA GLN A 7 8.46 3.43 5.05
C GLN A 7 7.83 2.11 5.52
N LYS A 8 6.56 2.14 5.90
CA LYS A 8 5.81 0.95 6.35
C LYS A 8 4.98 0.32 5.23
N TYR A 9 5.21 0.75 3.99
CA TYR A 9 4.46 0.30 2.82
C TYR A 9 5.42 -0.21 1.75
N LYS A 10 4.90 -1.06 0.87
CA LYS A 10 5.59 -1.48 -0.35
C LYS A 10 4.70 -1.20 -1.55
N GLN A 11 5.31 -0.80 -2.65
CA GLN A 11 4.57 -0.61 -3.89
C GLN A 11 4.12 -1.96 -4.44
N VAL A 12 2.85 -2.03 -4.84
CA VAL A 12 2.29 -3.21 -5.48
C VAL A 12 2.41 -3.04 -6.99
N LEU A 13 3.17 -3.92 -7.64
CA LEU A 13 3.43 -3.84 -9.08
C LEU A 13 2.44 -4.66 -9.91
N HIS A 14 1.75 -5.63 -9.29
CA HIS A 14 0.83 -6.52 -9.98
C HIS A 14 -0.45 -6.68 -9.17
N PHE A 15 -1.58 -6.66 -9.87
CA PHE A 15 -2.91 -6.78 -9.24
C PHE A 15 -3.04 -8.06 -8.40
N ASP A 16 -2.47 -9.17 -8.86
CA ASP A 16 -2.54 -10.46 -8.18
C ASP A 16 -1.77 -10.51 -6.85
N LYS A 17 -0.95 -9.49 -6.56
CA LYS A 17 -0.22 -9.37 -5.30
C LYS A 17 -1.00 -8.62 -4.23
N ILE A 18 -2.16 -8.06 -4.57
CA ILE A 18 -3.01 -7.36 -3.61
C ILE A 18 -3.77 -8.40 -2.78
N ARG A 19 -3.78 -8.23 -1.45
CA ARG A 19 -4.35 -9.21 -0.53
C ARG A 19 -5.50 -8.62 0.27
N ILE A 20 -6.59 -9.39 0.40
CA ILE A 20 -7.72 -9.03 1.26
C ILE A 20 -7.26 -8.96 2.71
N GLY A 21 -7.79 -8.00 3.45
CA GLY A 21 -7.44 -7.79 4.86
C GLY A 21 -6.24 -6.87 5.09
N THR A 22 -5.53 -6.48 4.03
CA THR A 22 -4.42 -5.55 4.16
C THR A 22 -4.89 -4.11 3.98
N TYR A 23 -4.12 -3.18 4.53
CA TYR A 23 -4.36 -1.75 4.36
C TYR A 23 -3.59 -1.27 3.14
N ILE A 24 -4.25 -0.54 2.24
CA ILE A 24 -3.59 0.07 1.08
C ILE A 24 -3.85 1.57 1.05
N ARG A 25 -2.91 2.28 0.44
CA ARG A 25 -3.04 3.67 0.04
C ARG A 25 -2.63 3.76 -1.42
N TRP A 26 -3.04 4.80 -2.10
CA TRP A 26 -2.70 4.95 -3.52
C TRP A 26 -2.52 6.40 -3.89
N THR A 27 -1.83 6.61 -5.01
CA THR A 27 -1.71 7.90 -5.68
C THR A 27 -2.04 7.71 -7.16
N LYS A 28 -2.32 8.80 -7.84
CA LYS A 28 -2.39 8.78 -9.30
C LYS A 28 -0.99 9.03 -9.86
N LYS A 29 -0.62 8.34 -10.93
CA LYS A 29 0.70 8.55 -11.58
C LYS A 29 0.88 9.99 -12.04
N GLU A 30 -0.20 10.64 -12.46
CA GLU A 30 -0.17 12.05 -12.89
C GLU A 30 0.09 13.01 -11.74
N ASP A 31 -0.21 12.61 -10.50
CA ASP A 31 0.02 13.44 -9.31
C ASP A 31 0.42 12.55 -8.12
N PRO A 32 1.66 12.03 -8.11
CA PRO A 32 2.10 11.10 -7.07
C PRO A 32 2.29 11.75 -5.69
N SER A 33 2.20 13.07 -5.60
CA SER A 33 2.28 13.76 -4.31
C SER A 33 0.99 13.68 -3.49
N GLN A 34 -0.13 13.31 -4.13
CA GLN A 34 -1.45 13.24 -3.49
C GLN A 34 -1.74 11.82 -3.02
N LEU A 35 -1.20 11.47 -1.85
CA LEU A 35 -1.43 10.16 -1.25
C LEU A 35 -2.78 10.15 -0.53
N THR A 36 -3.62 9.16 -0.88
CA THR A 36 -4.95 9.02 -0.26
C THR A 36 -4.84 8.49 1.17
N LEU A 37 -5.93 8.59 1.92
CA LEU A 37 -6.01 7.98 3.25
C LEU A 37 -6.07 6.46 3.17
N GLY A 38 -6.63 5.91 2.09
CA GLY A 38 -6.69 4.48 1.87
C GLY A 38 -7.76 3.76 2.68
N GLY A 39 -7.56 2.47 2.87
CA GLY A 39 -8.49 1.63 3.62
C GLY A 39 -8.06 0.17 3.63
N PHE A 40 -8.79 -0.63 4.41
CA PHE A 40 -8.61 -2.08 4.44
C PHE A 40 -9.36 -2.73 3.29
N ILE A 41 -8.72 -3.66 2.61
CA ILE A 41 -9.34 -4.39 1.50
C ILE A 41 -10.32 -5.40 2.08
N THR A 42 -11.60 -5.26 1.71
CA THR A 42 -12.65 -6.18 2.15
C THR A 42 -12.97 -7.23 1.10
N SER A 43 -12.86 -6.87 -0.18
CA SER A 43 -13.05 -7.82 -1.28
C SER A 43 -12.40 -7.30 -2.56
N ILE A 44 -12.16 -8.20 -3.50
CA ILE A 44 -11.58 -7.89 -4.81
C ILE A 44 -12.36 -8.67 -5.86
N SER A 45 -12.81 -7.99 -6.92
CA SER A 45 -13.46 -8.63 -8.07
C SER A 45 -13.31 -7.78 -9.32
N ASN A 46 -12.99 -8.42 -10.46
CA ASN A 46 -12.93 -7.77 -11.78
C ASN A 46 -12.21 -6.42 -11.78
N HIS A 47 -11.02 -6.39 -11.22
CA HIS A 47 -10.20 -5.17 -11.07
C HIS A 47 -10.84 -4.10 -10.16
N HIS A 48 -11.93 -4.41 -9.47
CA HIS A 48 -12.50 -3.57 -8.44
C HIS A 48 -11.96 -4.00 -7.09
N ILE A 49 -11.45 -3.03 -6.32
CA ILE A 49 -10.96 -3.26 -4.95
C ILE A 49 -11.93 -2.54 -4.03
N HIS A 50 -12.62 -3.31 -3.17
CA HIS A 50 -13.54 -2.76 -2.19
C HIS A 50 -12.80 -2.54 -0.89
N LEU A 51 -12.90 -1.32 -0.35
CA LEU A 51 -12.14 -0.88 0.80
C LEU A 51 -13.07 -0.34 1.89
N TYR A 52 -12.64 -0.48 3.13
CA TYR A 52 -13.27 0.17 4.25
C TYR A 52 -12.26 1.06 4.98
N ASN A 53 -12.60 2.34 5.16
CA ASN A 53 -11.80 3.27 5.95
C ASN A 53 -12.47 3.46 7.31
N LYS A 54 -11.82 2.98 8.37
CA LYS A 54 -12.38 3.04 9.72
C LYS A 54 -12.41 4.45 10.31
N PHE A 55 -11.59 5.36 9.82
CA PHE A 55 -11.56 6.74 10.31
C PHE A 55 -12.75 7.54 9.80
N THR A 56 -13.06 7.39 8.52
CA THR A 56 -14.24 8.04 7.91
C THR A 56 -15.49 7.19 8.00
N LYS A 57 -15.36 5.91 8.42
CA LYS A 57 -16.44 4.93 8.49
C LYS A 57 -17.19 4.78 7.17
N SER A 58 -16.44 4.81 6.07
CA SER A 58 -17.01 4.74 4.73
C SER A 58 -16.38 3.62 3.92
N THR A 59 -17.15 3.12 2.95
CA THR A 59 -16.65 2.16 1.97
C THR A 59 -16.25 2.88 0.69
N ILE A 60 -15.22 2.38 0.04
CA ILE A 60 -14.68 2.96 -1.19
C ILE A 60 -14.52 1.82 -2.19
N THR A 61 -14.89 2.06 -3.44
CA THR A 61 -14.58 1.15 -4.54
C THR A 61 -13.51 1.78 -5.39
N LEU A 62 -12.36 1.14 -5.47
CA LEU A 62 -11.23 1.57 -6.27
C LEU A 62 -11.15 0.70 -7.53
N ILE A 63 -11.13 1.34 -8.70
CA ILE A 63 -10.94 0.62 -9.95
C ILE A 63 -9.43 0.58 -10.23
N TYR A 64 -8.88 -0.64 -10.22
CA TYR A 64 -7.47 -0.84 -10.51
C TYR A 64 -7.20 -0.64 -11.99
N ASP A 65 -6.28 0.25 -12.32
CA ASP A 65 -5.80 0.45 -13.68
C ASP A 65 -4.35 0.96 -13.64
N ASP A 66 -3.77 1.16 -14.82
CA ASP A 66 -2.37 1.57 -14.94
C ASP A 66 -2.12 3.02 -14.53
N SER A 67 -3.17 3.79 -14.25
CA SER A 67 -3.03 5.19 -13.82
C SER A 67 -2.76 5.33 -12.33
N LEU A 68 -2.81 4.24 -11.58
CA LEU A 68 -2.65 4.24 -10.13
C LEU A 68 -1.32 3.63 -9.70
N ILE A 69 -0.78 4.21 -8.62
CA ILE A 69 0.34 3.61 -7.89
C ILE A 69 -0.22 3.17 -6.54
N ILE A 70 -0.20 1.87 -6.27
CA ILE A 70 -0.77 1.30 -5.06
C ILE A 70 0.34 0.89 -4.10
N TYR A 71 0.18 1.28 -2.83
CA TYR A 71 1.09 0.91 -1.74
C TYR A 71 0.34 0.06 -0.74
N GLN A 72 0.87 -1.12 -0.44
CA GLN A 72 0.30 -2.05 0.52
C GLN A 72 1.12 -2.02 1.81
N LYS A 73 0.42 -1.94 2.96
CA LYS A 73 1.08 -1.91 4.25
C LYS A 73 1.85 -3.21 4.49
N LEU A 74 3.08 -3.08 4.95
CA LEU A 74 3.92 -4.22 5.30
C LEU A 74 3.37 -4.92 6.55
N THR A 75 3.46 -6.25 6.57
CA THR A 75 3.20 -7.03 7.77
C THR A 75 4.34 -6.83 8.78
N ASP A 76 4.10 -7.21 10.04
CA ASP A 76 5.13 -7.11 11.08
C ASP A 76 6.38 -7.92 10.71
N ILE A 77 6.19 -9.09 10.10
CA ILE A 77 7.31 -9.93 9.64
C ILE A 77 8.07 -9.24 8.52
N GLU A 78 7.36 -8.68 7.54
CA GLU A 78 7.99 -7.96 6.43
C GLU A 78 8.77 -6.74 6.94
N LEU A 79 8.21 -6.00 7.90
CA LEU A 79 8.91 -4.88 8.53
C LEU A 79 10.19 -5.31 9.24
N LEU A 80 10.14 -6.43 9.96
CA LEU A 80 11.30 -6.96 10.65
C LEU A 80 12.40 -7.34 9.67
N ILE A 81 12.06 -8.05 8.62
CA ILE A 81 13.01 -8.45 7.57
C ILE A 81 13.64 -7.20 6.94
N HIS A 82 12.83 -6.20 6.64
CA HIS A 82 13.31 -4.95 6.04
C HIS A 82 14.33 -4.25 6.96
N LYS A 83 14.04 -4.18 8.26
CA LYS A 83 14.96 -3.59 9.24
C LYS A 83 16.27 -4.35 9.34
N ILE A 84 16.21 -5.68 9.31
CA ILE A 84 17.39 -6.54 9.33
C ILE A 84 18.25 -6.30 8.08
N GLN A 85 17.63 -6.22 6.92
CA GLN A 85 18.35 -5.96 5.66
C GLN A 85 19.04 -4.60 5.68
N LEU A 86 18.37 -3.56 6.16
CA LEU A 86 18.95 -2.23 6.28
C LEU A 86 20.15 -2.23 7.24
N HIS A 87 20.03 -2.91 8.37
CA HIS A 87 21.11 -3.02 9.32
C HIS A 87 22.33 -3.73 8.71
N PHE A 88 22.09 -4.79 7.96
CA PHE A 88 23.15 -5.52 7.26
C PHE A 88 23.87 -4.63 6.24
N MET A 89 23.11 -3.83 5.48
CA MET A 89 23.71 -2.93 4.51
C MET A 89 24.57 -1.86 5.17
N ASP A 90 24.19 -1.40 6.35
CA ASP A 90 24.94 -0.38 7.08
C ASP A 90 26.24 -0.95 7.71
N THR A 91 26.30 -2.26 7.95
CA THR A 91 27.44 -2.89 8.59
C THR A 91 28.43 -3.55 7.63
N VAL A 92 28.08 -3.68 6.36
CA VAL A 92 28.97 -4.22 5.32
C VAL A 92 29.87 -3.10 4.84
N PRO A 93 31.19 -3.25 4.98
CA PRO A 93 32.15 -2.25 4.53
C PRO A 93 32.21 -2.09 3.01
#